data_9cd71a8930834e935951c96fa4912d69
#
_entry.id   9cd71a8930834e935951c96fa4912d69
#
_cell.length_a   1.000
_cell.length_b   1.000
_cell.length_c   1.000
_cell.angle_alpha   90.00
_cell.angle_beta   90.00
_cell.angle_gamma   90.00
#
_symmetry.space_group_name_H-M   'P 1'
#
loop_
_entity.id
_entity.type
_entity.pdbx_description
1 polymer ?
#
loop_
_entity_poly.entity_id
_entity_poly.type
_entity_poly.pdbx_seq_one_letter_code
_entity_poly.pdbx_strand_id
1 'polypeptide(L)'
;MSRLLLTLLAATLVLAPLPTFAGATEDAFLARLVGVWSGKGTLTGGETGEIVCNSTIRSVSAGINFRVKCDVPEFGAQTFSGVVSYNDAEARYEAKSQGGDITIGTKSGNAVIFNAKMKGMAVGTSVMKLTGSRITVDANVKRPGSSAEIKSHLELTKS
;
A
#
# COMPACT_ATOMS: atom_id res chain seq x y z
N MET A 1 -45.59 -34.75 -52.91
CA MET A 1 -44.97 -33.42 -52.79
C MET A 1 -44.70 -33.11 -51.32
N SER A 2 -43.52 -33.47 -50.85
CA SER A 2 -43.17 -33.39 -49.43
C SER A 2 -42.28 -32.18 -49.21
N ARG A 3 -42.73 -31.21 -48.39
CA ARG A 3 -41.96 -30.00 -48.04
C ARG A 3 -41.23 -30.27 -46.72
N LEU A 4 -39.94 -30.51 -46.81
CA LEU A 4 -39.02 -30.52 -45.66
C LEU A 4 -38.81 -29.07 -45.17
N LEU A 5 -39.31 -28.76 -43.97
CA LEU A 5 -38.91 -27.54 -43.22
C LEU A 5 -37.63 -27.84 -42.42
N LEU A 6 -36.54 -27.26 -42.87
CA LEU A 6 -35.28 -27.22 -42.09
C LEU A 6 -35.36 -26.04 -41.10
N THR A 7 -35.53 -26.35 -39.81
CA THR A 7 -35.41 -25.38 -38.72
C THR A 7 -33.94 -25.24 -38.31
N LEU A 8 -33.30 -24.14 -38.70
CA LEU A 8 -31.96 -23.75 -38.19
C LEU A 8 -32.09 -23.29 -36.73
N LEU A 9 -31.57 -24.08 -35.80
CA LEU A 9 -31.43 -23.68 -34.40
C LEU A 9 -30.14 -22.88 -34.28
N ALA A 10 -30.19 -21.55 -34.23
CA ALA A 10 -29.08 -20.68 -33.96
C ALA A 10 -28.77 -20.72 -32.44
N ALA A 11 -27.73 -21.45 -32.06
CA ALA A 11 -27.21 -21.43 -30.68
C ALA A 11 -26.43 -20.14 -30.46
N THR A 12 -27.04 -19.15 -29.81
CA THR A 12 -26.35 -17.96 -29.31
C THR A 12 -25.49 -18.32 -28.10
N LEU A 13 -24.18 -18.43 -28.30
CA LEU A 13 -23.21 -18.53 -27.19
C LEU A 13 -23.20 -17.19 -26.44
N VAL A 14 -23.85 -17.16 -25.28
CA VAL A 14 -23.74 -16.04 -24.33
C VAL A 14 -22.37 -16.16 -23.65
N LEU A 15 -21.38 -15.37 -24.09
CA LEU A 15 -20.15 -15.18 -23.34
C LEU A 15 -20.50 -14.39 -22.07
N ALA A 16 -20.67 -15.11 -20.95
CA ALA A 16 -20.74 -14.49 -19.65
C ALA A 16 -19.38 -13.85 -19.33
N PRO A 17 -19.32 -12.57 -18.95
CA PRO A 17 -18.06 -11.96 -18.50
C PRO A 17 -17.60 -12.72 -17.24
N LEU A 18 -16.38 -13.28 -17.30
CA LEU A 18 -15.76 -13.88 -16.11
C LEU A 18 -15.58 -12.77 -15.06
N PRO A 19 -15.95 -13.01 -13.79
CA PRO A 19 -15.69 -12.05 -12.74
C PRO A 19 -14.18 -11.85 -12.64
N THR A 20 -13.69 -10.68 -13.00
CA THR A 20 -12.31 -10.26 -12.73
C THR A 20 -12.21 -10.05 -11.24
N PHE A 21 -11.58 -10.98 -10.53
CA PHE A 21 -11.26 -10.82 -9.12
C PHE A 21 -10.27 -9.64 -9.00
N ALA A 22 -10.76 -8.48 -8.59
CA ALA A 22 -9.94 -7.30 -8.34
C ALA A 22 -8.82 -7.64 -7.33
N GLY A 23 -9.09 -8.48 -6.34
CA GLY A 23 -8.15 -8.97 -5.34
C GLY A 23 -6.91 -9.64 -5.89
N ALA A 24 -7.01 -10.44 -6.95
CA ALA A 24 -5.84 -11.11 -7.52
C ALA A 24 -4.78 -10.13 -8.05
N THR A 25 -5.20 -8.99 -8.61
CA THR A 25 -4.29 -7.93 -9.08
C THR A 25 -3.65 -7.19 -7.90
N GLU A 26 -4.41 -6.99 -6.84
CA GLU A 26 -3.95 -6.28 -5.65
C GLU A 26 -3.05 -7.16 -4.78
N ASP A 27 -3.33 -8.45 -4.68
CA ASP A 27 -2.45 -9.44 -4.06
C ASP A 27 -1.12 -9.57 -4.81
N ALA A 28 -1.15 -9.57 -6.14
CA ALA A 28 0.05 -9.56 -6.96
C ALA A 28 0.88 -8.27 -6.75
N PHE A 29 0.23 -7.13 -6.52
CA PHE A 29 0.93 -5.90 -6.17
C PHE A 29 1.60 -6.03 -4.79
N LEU A 30 0.90 -6.52 -3.77
CA LEU A 30 1.46 -6.75 -2.44
C LEU A 30 2.63 -7.75 -2.47
N ALA A 31 2.51 -8.83 -3.25
CA ALA A 31 3.58 -9.83 -3.41
C ALA A 31 4.89 -9.23 -3.95
N ARG A 32 4.84 -8.20 -4.80
CA ARG A 32 6.02 -7.50 -5.31
C ARG A 32 6.78 -6.73 -4.22
N LEU A 33 6.09 -6.33 -3.15
CA LEU A 33 6.69 -5.64 -2.01
C LEU A 33 7.48 -6.59 -1.10
N VAL A 34 7.22 -7.90 -1.15
CA VAL A 34 7.89 -8.89 -0.30
C VAL A 34 9.41 -8.88 -0.55
N GLY A 35 10.19 -8.80 0.54
CA GLY A 35 11.64 -8.79 0.50
C GLY A 35 12.27 -7.96 1.60
N VAL A 36 13.58 -7.78 1.48
CA VAL A 36 14.37 -6.89 2.34
C VAL A 36 14.67 -5.62 1.54
N TRP A 37 14.50 -4.48 2.18
CA TRP A 37 14.65 -3.17 1.59
C TRP A 37 15.49 -2.30 2.49
N SER A 38 16.37 -1.49 1.91
CA SER A 38 17.15 -0.53 2.66
C SER A 38 17.30 0.77 1.89
N GLY A 39 17.47 1.86 2.60
CA GLY A 39 17.67 3.15 1.96
C GLY A 39 17.66 4.31 2.91
N LYS A 40 17.65 5.49 2.29
CA LYS A 40 17.79 6.77 2.96
C LYS A 40 16.70 7.73 2.50
N GLY A 41 16.53 8.76 3.30
CA GLY A 41 15.62 9.83 2.98
C GLY A 41 15.91 11.10 3.75
N THR A 42 15.02 12.05 3.62
CA THR A 42 15.11 13.34 4.29
C THR A 42 13.85 13.63 5.09
N LEU A 43 14.05 14.29 6.21
CA LEU A 43 13.01 14.88 7.03
C LEU A 43 13.09 16.39 6.92
N THR A 44 11.96 17.08 6.78
CA THR A 44 11.88 18.55 6.71
C THR A 44 10.62 19.04 7.43
N GLY A 45 10.63 20.31 7.83
CA GLY A 45 9.51 20.93 8.54
C GLY A 45 9.84 21.24 9.99
N GLY A 46 9.28 20.66 11.00
CA GLY A 46 9.64 20.94 12.40
C GLY A 46 11.02 20.47 12.79
N GLU A 47 11.49 19.44 12.11
CA GLU A 47 12.81 18.79 12.28
C GLU A 47 13.41 18.50 10.91
N THR A 48 14.72 18.59 10.80
CA THR A 48 15.39 18.43 9.51
C THR A 48 16.61 17.51 9.66
N GLY A 49 16.74 16.54 8.74
CA GLY A 49 17.89 15.65 8.73
C GLY A 49 17.73 14.47 7.80
N GLU A 50 18.79 13.65 7.74
CA GLU A 50 18.77 12.38 7.00
C GLU A 50 18.10 11.29 7.87
N ILE A 51 17.24 10.49 7.25
CA ILE A 51 16.68 9.27 7.83
C ILE A 51 17.27 8.06 7.11
N VAL A 52 17.63 7.02 7.86
CA VAL A 52 18.14 5.76 7.30
C VAL A 52 17.21 4.64 7.73
N CYS A 53 16.65 3.91 6.75
CA CYS A 53 15.67 2.89 7.04
C CYS A 53 16.06 1.51 6.48
N ASN A 54 15.69 0.48 7.24
CA ASN A 54 15.72 -0.91 6.81
C ASN A 54 14.32 -1.50 6.99
N SER A 55 13.84 -2.21 5.99
CA SER A 55 12.51 -2.81 6.01
C SER A 55 12.59 -4.29 5.65
N THR A 56 11.82 -5.09 6.36
CA THR A 56 11.56 -6.49 6.02
C THR A 56 10.06 -6.64 5.80
N ILE A 57 9.70 -7.13 4.61
CA ILE A 57 8.31 -7.37 4.21
C ILE A 57 8.16 -8.85 3.89
N ARG A 58 7.18 -9.52 4.50
CA ARG A 58 6.93 -10.95 4.36
C ARG A 58 5.49 -11.19 3.95
N SER A 59 5.26 -12.20 3.12
CA SER A 59 3.91 -12.66 2.82
C SER A 59 3.27 -13.30 4.06
N VAL A 60 1.99 -13.03 4.26
CA VAL A 60 1.13 -13.68 5.26
C VAL A 60 -0.19 -14.08 4.60
N SER A 61 -1.02 -14.88 5.26
CA SER A 61 -2.28 -15.41 4.69
C SER A 61 -3.26 -14.32 4.20
N ALA A 62 -3.22 -13.14 4.80
CA ALA A 62 -4.13 -12.03 4.48
C ALA A 62 -3.40 -10.81 3.89
N GLY A 63 -2.27 -11.01 3.16
CA GLY A 63 -1.54 -9.92 2.55
C GLY A 63 -0.04 -9.93 2.87
N ILE A 64 0.50 -8.83 3.39
CA ILE A 64 1.91 -8.72 3.78
C ILE A 64 2.04 -8.19 5.21
N ASN A 65 3.05 -8.72 5.93
CA ASN A 65 3.52 -8.16 7.19
C ASN A 65 4.77 -7.31 6.89
N PHE A 66 4.82 -6.10 7.41
CA PHE A 66 5.98 -5.23 7.29
C PHE A 66 6.57 -4.90 8.66
N ARG A 67 7.88 -4.75 8.69
CA ARG A 67 8.62 -4.16 9.80
C ARG A 67 9.66 -3.21 9.22
N VAL A 68 9.57 -1.95 9.57
CA VAL A 68 10.49 -0.89 9.16
C VAL A 68 11.18 -0.36 10.38
N LYS A 69 12.50 -0.35 10.36
CA LYS A 69 13.33 0.29 11.39
C LYS A 69 14.03 1.48 10.74
N CYS A 70 13.80 2.66 11.27
CA CYS A 70 14.43 3.90 10.80
C CYS A 70 15.23 4.53 11.93
N ASP A 71 16.39 5.05 11.60
CA ASP A 71 17.12 5.99 12.45
C ASP A 71 16.72 7.41 12.05
N VAL A 72 16.11 8.12 12.99
CA VAL A 72 15.48 9.42 12.76
C VAL A 72 16.20 10.47 13.60
N PRO A 73 16.62 11.61 13.01
CA PRO A 73 17.25 12.70 13.76
C PRO A 73 16.44 13.03 15.02
N GLU A 74 17.14 13.27 16.12
CA GLU A 74 16.60 13.62 17.45
C GLU A 74 15.72 12.55 18.12
N PHE A 75 15.08 11.64 17.38
CA PHE A 75 14.22 10.58 17.91
C PHE A 75 14.96 9.22 18.02
N GLY A 76 16.14 9.08 17.41
CA GLY A 76 16.88 7.82 17.37
C GLY A 76 16.15 6.73 16.58
N ALA A 77 16.38 5.48 16.97
CA ALA A 77 15.81 4.32 16.28
C ALA A 77 14.31 4.18 16.54
N GLN A 78 13.52 4.30 15.49
CA GLN A 78 12.07 4.09 15.46
C GLN A 78 11.74 2.80 14.74
N THR A 79 10.75 2.05 15.24
CA THR A 79 10.28 0.82 14.57
C THR A 79 8.78 0.92 14.32
N PHE A 80 8.42 0.69 13.06
CA PHE A 80 7.03 0.63 12.61
C PHE A 80 6.76 -0.78 12.09
N SER A 81 5.61 -1.36 12.45
CA SER A 81 5.23 -2.68 11.99
C SER A 81 3.72 -2.84 11.91
N GLY A 82 3.28 -3.71 11.03
CA GLY A 82 1.87 -3.98 10.82
C GLY A 82 1.63 -4.97 9.69
N VAL A 83 0.36 -5.12 9.35
CA VAL A 83 -0.10 -5.94 8.22
C VAL A 83 -0.81 -5.03 7.22
N VAL A 84 -0.50 -5.20 5.94
CA VAL A 84 -1.25 -4.58 4.84
C VAL A 84 -1.99 -5.68 4.11
N SER A 85 -3.29 -5.51 3.97
CA SER A 85 -4.18 -6.39 3.20
C SER A 85 -5.01 -5.58 2.23
N TYR A 86 -5.60 -6.26 1.24
CA TYR A 86 -6.60 -5.67 0.37
C TYR A 86 -7.99 -6.17 0.79
N ASN A 87 -8.94 -5.25 0.94
CA ASN A 87 -10.33 -5.53 1.24
C ASN A 87 -11.13 -5.44 -0.06
N ASP A 88 -11.48 -6.59 -0.64
CA ASP A 88 -12.22 -6.68 -1.90
C ASP A 88 -13.61 -6.05 -1.81
N ALA A 89 -14.29 -6.20 -0.69
CA ALA A 89 -15.66 -5.71 -0.50
C ALA A 89 -15.71 -4.17 -0.53
N GLU A 90 -14.63 -3.52 -0.06
CA GLU A 90 -14.54 -2.06 0.01
C GLU A 90 -13.54 -1.47 -1.00
N ALA A 91 -12.96 -2.33 -1.85
CA ALA A 91 -12.01 -1.97 -2.91
C ALA A 91 -10.87 -1.04 -2.41
N ARG A 92 -10.27 -1.38 -1.26
CA ARG A 92 -9.24 -0.57 -0.61
C ARG A 92 -8.16 -1.40 0.06
N TYR A 93 -7.00 -0.80 0.28
CA TYR A 93 -5.98 -1.35 1.17
C TYR A 93 -6.27 -0.95 2.62
N GLU A 94 -5.92 -1.84 3.53
CA GLU A 94 -5.97 -1.61 4.96
C GLU A 94 -4.61 -1.94 5.58
N ALA A 95 -3.96 -0.93 6.18
CA ALA A 95 -2.74 -1.11 6.94
C ALA A 95 -3.10 -1.11 8.43
N LYS A 96 -2.96 -2.26 9.08
CA LYS A 96 -3.25 -2.44 10.51
C LYS A 96 -1.96 -2.47 11.31
N SER A 97 -1.78 -1.51 12.21
CA SER A 97 -0.64 -1.45 13.13
C SER A 97 -0.73 -2.51 14.23
N GLN A 98 0.36 -2.76 14.95
CA GLN A 98 0.35 -3.62 16.14
C GLN A 98 -0.57 -3.08 17.24
N GLY A 99 -0.77 -1.77 17.33
CA GLY A 99 -1.69 -1.12 18.25
C GLY A 99 -3.17 -1.25 17.86
N GLY A 100 -3.46 -1.83 16.69
CA GLY A 100 -4.82 -2.02 16.19
C GLY A 100 -5.36 -0.85 15.36
N ASP A 101 -4.61 0.25 15.22
CA ASP A 101 -5.02 1.35 14.35
C ASP A 101 -5.05 0.90 12.88
N ILE A 102 -6.10 1.28 12.18
CA ILE A 102 -6.28 0.98 10.76
C ILE A 102 -6.10 2.25 9.95
N THR A 103 -5.20 2.19 8.99
CA THR A 103 -4.97 3.22 7.97
C THR A 103 -5.50 2.74 6.64
N ILE A 104 -6.33 3.55 6.00
CA ILE A 104 -6.93 3.23 4.71
C ILE A 104 -6.03 3.70 3.58
N GLY A 105 -5.84 2.83 2.59
CA GLY A 105 -5.07 3.10 1.40
C GLY A 105 -5.88 2.95 0.12
N THR A 106 -5.65 3.84 -0.83
CA THR A 106 -6.24 3.80 -2.18
C THR A 106 -5.12 3.68 -3.19
N LYS A 107 -5.23 2.71 -4.11
CA LYS A 107 -4.24 2.53 -5.18
C LYS A 107 -4.53 3.42 -6.38
N SER A 108 -3.48 3.96 -6.96
CA SER A 108 -3.49 4.69 -8.23
C SER A 108 -2.26 4.27 -9.04
N GLY A 109 -2.46 3.44 -10.06
CA GLY A 109 -1.37 2.86 -10.83
C GLY A 109 -0.44 1.97 -9.98
N ASN A 110 0.84 2.36 -9.86
CA ASN A 110 1.84 1.70 -9.04
C ASN A 110 2.07 2.37 -7.68
N ALA A 111 1.20 3.29 -7.27
CA ALA A 111 1.23 3.98 -6.00
C ALA A 111 0.04 3.60 -5.12
N VAL A 112 0.25 3.58 -3.81
CA VAL A 112 -0.82 3.51 -2.81
C VAL A 112 -0.73 4.74 -1.93
N ILE A 113 -1.85 5.43 -1.78
CA ILE A 113 -1.98 6.62 -0.94
C ILE A 113 -2.67 6.18 0.35
N PHE A 114 -1.95 6.26 1.45
CA PHE A 114 -2.47 5.96 2.79
C PHE A 114 -2.83 7.26 3.51
N ASN A 115 -4.04 7.28 4.09
CA ASN A 115 -4.51 8.38 4.93
C ASN A 115 -4.55 7.91 6.38
N ALA A 116 -3.55 8.30 7.15
CA ALA A 116 -3.43 7.94 8.56
C ALA A 116 -4.14 8.97 9.45
N LYS A 117 -4.99 8.47 10.34
CA LYS A 117 -5.49 9.20 11.51
C LYS A 117 -5.00 8.47 12.76
N MET A 118 -3.92 8.95 13.36
CA MET A 118 -3.48 8.43 14.65
C MET A 118 -4.24 9.14 15.77
N LYS A 119 -5.01 8.37 16.54
CA LYS A 119 -5.87 8.88 17.60
C LYS A 119 -5.05 9.70 18.62
N GLY A 120 -5.30 11.02 18.64
CA GLY A 120 -4.67 11.94 19.60
C GLY A 120 -3.23 12.36 19.28
N MET A 121 -2.58 11.86 18.26
CA MET A 121 -1.16 12.15 18.00
C MET A 121 -0.86 12.87 16.69
N ALA A 122 -1.45 12.48 15.59
CA ALA A 122 -1.17 13.12 14.31
C ALA A 122 -2.22 12.76 13.24
N VAL A 123 -2.36 13.62 12.26
CA VAL A 123 -3.06 13.34 11.00
C VAL A 123 -2.03 13.45 9.89
N GLY A 124 -1.97 12.46 9.02
CA GLY A 124 -0.99 12.48 7.95
C GLY A 124 -1.43 11.69 6.73
N THR A 125 -0.77 11.98 5.63
CA THR A 125 -0.86 11.20 4.40
C THR A 125 0.50 10.63 4.07
N SER A 126 0.53 9.42 3.52
CA SER A 126 1.73 8.90 2.89
C SER A 126 1.41 8.33 1.51
N VAL A 127 2.28 8.59 0.56
CA VAL A 127 2.22 8.04 -0.78
C VAL A 127 3.37 7.07 -0.93
N MET A 128 3.06 5.79 -1.04
CA MET A 128 4.03 4.75 -1.33
C MET A 128 3.94 4.38 -2.81
N LYS A 129 5.05 4.43 -3.53
CA LYS A 129 5.14 4.07 -4.94
C LYS A 129 6.19 2.98 -5.16
N LEU A 130 5.81 1.93 -5.88
CA LEU A 130 6.71 0.84 -6.28
C LEU A 130 7.08 0.99 -7.75
N THR A 131 8.38 1.09 -8.05
CA THR A 131 8.91 1.17 -9.41
C THR A 131 10.08 0.19 -9.55
N GLY A 132 9.86 -0.94 -10.22
CA GLY A 132 10.87 -2.00 -10.30
C GLY A 132 11.27 -2.51 -8.91
N SER A 133 12.54 -2.37 -8.57
CA SER A 133 13.13 -2.73 -7.26
C SER A 133 13.26 -1.53 -6.30
N ARG A 134 12.55 -0.44 -6.53
CA ARG A 134 12.57 0.77 -5.71
C ARG A 134 11.19 1.06 -5.12
N ILE A 135 11.16 1.37 -3.83
CA ILE A 135 10.01 1.95 -3.15
C ILE A 135 10.36 3.39 -2.81
N THR A 136 9.49 4.33 -3.18
CA THR A 136 9.52 5.70 -2.65
C THR A 136 8.35 5.90 -1.70
N VAL A 137 8.59 6.58 -0.58
CA VAL A 137 7.56 6.97 0.37
C VAL A 137 7.67 8.45 0.65
N ASP A 138 6.65 9.18 0.24
CA ASP A 138 6.48 10.58 0.59
C ASP A 138 5.43 10.67 1.70
N ALA A 139 5.78 11.20 2.85
CA ALA A 139 4.83 11.37 3.94
C ALA A 139 4.78 12.81 4.42
N ASN A 140 3.60 13.17 4.88
CA ASN A 140 3.28 14.47 5.41
C ASN A 140 2.46 14.27 6.67
N VAL A 141 2.96 14.77 7.80
CA VAL A 141 2.37 14.56 9.12
C VAL A 141 2.19 15.90 9.83
N LYS A 142 0.99 16.14 10.33
CA LYS A 142 0.65 17.32 11.11
C LYS A 142 0.31 16.92 12.54
N ARG A 143 0.99 17.50 13.52
CA ARG A 143 0.67 17.30 14.96
C ARG A 143 -0.54 18.13 15.35
N PRO A 144 -1.47 17.59 16.16
CA PRO A 144 -2.55 18.38 16.73
C PRO A 144 -2.00 19.58 17.54
N GLY A 145 -2.58 20.76 17.30
CA GLY A 145 -2.16 21.99 18.00
C GLY A 145 -0.87 22.63 17.49
N SER A 146 -0.23 22.06 16.48
CA SER A 146 0.95 22.65 15.82
C SER A 146 0.60 23.13 14.42
N SER A 147 1.13 24.29 14.03
CA SER A 147 1.12 24.73 12.64
C SER A 147 2.25 24.09 11.80
N ALA A 148 3.22 23.46 12.46
CA ALA A 148 4.33 22.82 11.80
C ALA A 148 3.89 21.49 11.16
N GLU A 149 4.28 21.31 9.92
CA GLU A 149 4.05 20.13 9.10
C GLU A 149 5.40 19.43 8.90
N ILE A 150 5.49 18.16 9.25
CA ILE A 150 6.68 17.34 9.04
C ILE A 150 6.51 16.60 7.73
N LYS A 151 7.46 16.76 6.83
CA LYS A 151 7.51 16.06 5.55
C LYS A 151 8.69 15.12 5.52
N SER A 152 8.49 13.93 4.99
CA SER A 152 9.58 13.00 4.72
C SER A 152 9.52 12.48 3.30
N HIS A 153 10.70 12.32 2.72
CA HIS A 153 10.91 11.61 1.47
C HIS A 153 11.90 10.49 1.71
N LEU A 154 11.52 9.25 1.40
CA LEU A 154 12.33 8.06 1.64
C LEU A 154 12.41 7.24 0.35
N GLU A 155 13.63 6.84 -0.03
CA GLU A 155 13.86 5.89 -1.11
C GLU A 155 14.46 4.60 -0.55
N LEU A 156 13.80 3.47 -0.82
CA LEU A 156 14.27 2.14 -0.46
C LEU A 156 14.54 1.34 -1.73
N THR A 157 15.65 0.60 -1.71
CA THR A 157 16.02 -0.35 -2.77
C THR A 157 15.96 -1.77 -2.22
N LYS A 158 15.49 -2.69 -3.04
CA LYS A 158 15.42 -4.11 -2.69
C LYS A 158 16.83 -4.70 -2.70
N SER A 159 17.17 -5.41 -1.62
CA SER A 159 18.42 -6.18 -1.49
C SER A 159 18.33 -7.53 -2.19
#